data_23194d48f24c3a35d5eb4d20176fd530
#
_entry.id   23194d48f24c3a35d5eb4d20176fd530
#
_cell.length_a   1.000
_cell.length_b   1.000
_cell.length_c   1.000
_cell.angle_alpha   90.00
_cell.angle_beta   90.00
_cell.angle_gamma   90.00
#
_symmetry.space_group_name_H-M   'P 1'
#
loop_
_entity.id
_entity.type
_entity.pdbx_description
1 polymer ?
#
loop_
_entity_poly.entity_id
_entity_poly.type
_entity_poly.pdbx_seq_one_letter_code
_entity_poly.pdbx_strand_id
1 'polypeptide(L)'
;MKTKNIMIVGVGGQGTLLTSRVLGGIIQEAGYDVKLSEVHGMAQRGGSVVTFVRYGEKVYEPIVEEGQADVLIAFEKLEAMRYAHFLKKDGVLIVNDQRMDPMTVVTGAMKYPENILETLSERFKVVSVDAMAEAKKLGNARVFNTIIIGVAAKSMDFPKEQWLEVIEKTVPPKTIDINKKAFLTGYSI
;
A
#
# COMPACT_ATOMS: atom_id res chain seq x y z
N MET A 1 -10.53 -3.31 -20.98
CA MET A 1 -10.33 -3.93 -19.64
C MET A 1 -11.28 -3.28 -18.63
N LYS A 2 -11.88 -4.06 -17.73
CA LYS A 2 -12.70 -3.49 -16.63
C LYS A 2 -11.81 -2.62 -15.70
N THR A 3 -12.34 -1.49 -15.25
CA THR A 3 -11.61 -0.61 -14.31
C THR A 3 -11.20 -1.38 -13.05
N LYS A 4 -9.96 -1.23 -12.64
CA LYS A 4 -9.38 -1.75 -11.39
C LYS A 4 -9.22 -0.63 -10.38
N ASN A 5 -9.48 -0.94 -9.13
CA ASN A 5 -9.50 0.00 -8.02
C ASN A 5 -8.52 -0.46 -6.94
N ILE A 6 -7.55 0.38 -6.63
CA ILE A 6 -6.57 0.13 -5.58
C ILE A 6 -6.68 1.25 -4.57
N MET A 7 -6.60 0.90 -3.30
CA MET A 7 -6.45 1.89 -2.23
C MET A 7 -5.13 1.66 -1.49
N ILE A 8 -4.49 2.75 -1.12
CA ILE A 8 -3.31 2.74 -0.26
C ILE A 8 -3.68 3.53 0.99
N VAL A 9 -3.54 2.92 2.14
CA VAL A 9 -3.85 3.56 3.42
C VAL A 9 -2.67 3.43 4.38
N GLY A 10 -2.51 4.44 5.21
CA GLY A 10 -1.41 4.44 6.17
C GLY A 10 -1.38 5.70 7.00
N VAL A 11 -0.28 5.87 7.71
CA VAL A 11 -0.01 7.04 8.55
C VAL A 11 1.02 7.92 7.86
N GLY A 12 0.81 9.22 7.91
CA GLY A 12 1.71 10.19 7.28
C GLY A 12 3.17 10.00 7.68
N GLY A 13 4.04 9.91 6.68
CA GLY A 13 5.47 9.62 6.83
C GLY A 13 5.88 8.18 6.52
N GLN A 14 4.94 7.26 6.24
CA GLN A 14 5.25 5.86 5.92
C GLN A 14 5.64 5.61 4.45
N GLY A 15 5.56 6.61 3.57
CA GLY A 15 5.98 6.49 2.17
C GLY A 15 4.87 6.03 1.22
N THR A 16 3.61 6.27 1.55
CA THR A 16 2.42 6.04 0.70
C THR A 16 2.56 6.73 -0.65
N LEU A 17 3.14 7.95 -0.67
CA LEU A 17 3.38 8.71 -1.89
C LEU A 17 4.36 8.01 -2.86
N LEU A 18 5.42 7.36 -2.36
CA LEU A 18 6.30 6.57 -3.23
C LEU A 18 5.56 5.40 -3.85
N THR A 19 4.76 4.71 -3.05
CA THR A 19 3.94 3.58 -3.50
C THR A 19 2.96 4.01 -4.60
N SER A 20 2.27 5.13 -4.43
CA SER A 20 1.34 5.64 -5.45
C SER A 20 2.05 6.05 -6.74
N ARG A 21 3.28 6.62 -6.66
CA ARG A 21 4.09 6.95 -7.83
C ARG A 21 4.55 5.71 -8.59
N VAL A 22 5.01 4.66 -7.89
CA VAL A 22 5.40 3.40 -8.52
C VAL A 22 4.20 2.73 -9.17
N LEU A 23 3.04 2.69 -8.48
CA LEU A 23 1.79 2.17 -9.07
C LEU A 23 1.34 2.97 -10.29
N GLY A 24 1.37 4.29 -10.22
CA GLY A 24 1.04 5.15 -11.35
C GLY A 24 1.97 4.91 -12.54
N GLY A 25 3.26 4.77 -12.28
CA GLY A 25 4.27 4.51 -13.31
C GLY A 25 4.07 3.18 -14.02
N ILE A 26 3.88 2.07 -13.29
CA ILE A 26 3.66 0.75 -13.89
C ILE A 26 2.37 0.71 -14.73
N ILE A 27 1.31 1.34 -14.25
CA ILE A 27 0.02 1.41 -14.94
C ILE A 27 0.14 2.21 -16.25
N GLN A 28 0.84 3.34 -16.22
CA GLN A 28 1.07 4.18 -17.40
C GLN A 28 1.96 3.49 -18.43
N GLU A 29 3.04 2.83 -17.99
CA GLU A 29 3.92 2.07 -18.91
C GLU A 29 3.21 0.88 -19.55
N ALA A 30 2.21 0.31 -18.87
CA ALA A 30 1.33 -0.70 -19.44
C ALA A 30 0.25 -0.15 -20.40
N GLY A 31 0.21 1.18 -20.61
CA GLY A 31 -0.68 1.83 -21.57
C GLY A 31 -2.10 2.09 -21.06
N TYR A 32 -2.34 2.02 -19.76
CA TYR A 32 -3.67 2.29 -19.18
C TYR A 32 -3.83 3.75 -18.76
N ASP A 33 -5.07 4.23 -18.84
CA ASP A 33 -5.49 5.48 -18.19
C ASP A 33 -5.52 5.27 -16.68
N VAL A 34 -4.92 6.19 -15.91
CA VAL A 34 -4.84 6.14 -14.45
C VAL A 34 -5.26 7.47 -13.84
N LYS A 35 -6.02 7.40 -12.76
CA LYS A 35 -6.35 8.55 -11.91
C LYS A 35 -5.92 8.25 -10.49
N LEU A 36 -5.27 9.23 -9.89
CA LEU A 36 -4.81 9.18 -8.50
C LEU A 36 -5.38 10.37 -7.73
N SER A 37 -5.75 10.12 -6.48
CA SER A 37 -6.11 11.17 -5.53
C SER A 37 -5.60 10.79 -4.15
N GLU A 38 -4.92 11.70 -3.48
CA GLU A 38 -4.48 11.51 -2.10
C GLU A 38 -5.25 12.45 -1.17
N VAL A 39 -5.76 11.90 -0.10
CA VAL A 39 -6.45 12.63 0.97
C VAL A 39 -5.67 12.46 2.26
N HIS A 40 -5.32 13.55 2.87
CA HIS A 40 -4.65 13.59 4.17
C HIS A 40 -5.22 14.70 5.05
N GLY A 41 -5.12 14.54 6.37
CA GLY A 41 -5.47 15.58 7.31
C GLY A 41 -4.42 16.70 7.37
N MET A 42 -4.70 17.72 8.19
CA MET A 42 -3.76 18.82 8.46
C MET A 42 -2.44 18.33 9.07
N ALA A 43 -2.47 17.24 9.84
CA ALA A 43 -1.28 16.61 10.39
C ALA A 43 -0.60 15.74 9.32
N GLN A 44 0.40 16.28 8.65
CA GLN A 44 1.18 15.55 7.64
C GLN A 44 2.05 14.42 8.21
N ARG A 45 2.22 14.36 9.53
CA ARG A 45 2.90 13.25 10.23
C ARG A 45 1.99 12.72 11.33
N GLY A 46 1.82 11.40 11.36
CA GLY A 46 0.98 10.73 12.34
C GLY A 46 -0.53 10.77 12.05
N GLY A 47 -0.98 11.52 11.04
CA GLY A 47 -2.37 11.54 10.57
C GLY A 47 -2.64 10.43 9.55
N SER A 48 -3.89 9.98 9.46
CA SER A 48 -4.33 9.00 8.44
C SER A 48 -4.17 9.58 7.03
N VAL A 49 -3.69 8.77 6.12
CA VAL A 49 -3.52 9.10 4.69
C VAL A 49 -4.20 8.03 3.85
N VAL A 50 -4.98 8.46 2.89
CA VAL A 50 -5.67 7.58 1.94
C VAL A 50 -5.31 8.01 0.53
N THR A 51 -4.85 7.07 -0.29
CA THR A 51 -4.62 7.30 -1.71
C THR A 51 -5.49 6.35 -2.52
N PHE A 52 -6.26 6.91 -3.42
CA PHE A 52 -7.06 6.19 -4.40
C PHE A 52 -6.28 6.07 -5.69
N VAL A 53 -6.26 4.89 -6.28
CA VAL A 53 -5.66 4.61 -7.59
C VAL A 53 -6.66 3.83 -8.43
N ARG A 54 -7.16 4.43 -9.50
CA ARG A 54 -8.06 3.76 -10.43
C ARG A 54 -7.44 3.72 -11.81
N TYR A 55 -7.53 2.56 -12.48
CA TYR A 55 -6.97 2.41 -13.81
C TYR A 55 -7.78 1.47 -14.71
N GLY A 56 -7.64 1.64 -16.00
CA GLY A 56 -8.32 0.86 -17.02
C GLY A 56 -8.12 1.46 -18.41
N GLU A 57 -8.92 1.07 -19.39
CA GLU A 57 -8.89 1.67 -20.73
C GLU A 57 -9.24 3.17 -20.69
N LYS A 58 -10.21 3.52 -19.85
CA LYS A 58 -10.62 4.90 -19.60
C LYS A 58 -11.14 5.04 -18.18
N VAL A 59 -10.68 6.05 -17.45
CA VAL A 59 -11.10 6.36 -16.08
C VAL A 59 -11.42 7.84 -15.98
N TYR A 60 -12.60 8.17 -15.46
CA TYR A 60 -13.09 9.56 -15.41
C TYR A 60 -12.90 10.23 -14.04
N GLU A 61 -12.78 9.43 -12.98
CA GLU A 61 -12.64 9.91 -11.60
C GLU A 61 -11.69 9.03 -10.79
N PRO A 62 -11.00 9.56 -9.77
CA PRO A 62 -10.06 8.79 -8.96
C PRO A 62 -10.71 8.06 -7.78
N ILE A 63 -11.88 8.49 -7.31
CA ILE A 63 -12.45 8.03 -6.04
C ILE A 63 -12.98 6.60 -6.16
N VAL A 64 -12.61 5.77 -5.20
CA VAL A 64 -13.10 4.39 -5.06
C VAL A 64 -14.27 4.40 -4.08
N GLU A 65 -15.39 3.84 -4.46
CA GLU A 65 -16.57 3.67 -3.60
C GLU A 65 -16.37 2.51 -2.62
N GLU A 66 -17.15 2.50 -1.54
CA GLU A 66 -17.17 1.41 -0.57
C GLU A 66 -17.51 0.07 -1.25
N GLY A 67 -16.81 -1.00 -0.87
CA GLY A 67 -16.96 -2.31 -1.45
C GLY A 67 -16.45 -2.46 -2.88
N GLN A 68 -15.68 -1.49 -3.42
CA GLN A 68 -15.23 -1.49 -4.81
C GLN A 68 -13.70 -1.63 -4.99
N ALA A 69 -12.91 -1.63 -3.93
CA ALA A 69 -11.47 -1.83 -4.02
C ALA A 69 -11.13 -3.30 -4.37
N ASP A 70 -10.37 -3.50 -5.42
CA ASP A 70 -9.82 -4.82 -5.80
C ASP A 70 -8.63 -5.19 -4.89
N VAL A 71 -7.82 -4.16 -4.52
CA VAL A 71 -6.66 -4.31 -3.64
C VAL A 71 -6.65 -3.14 -2.65
N LEU A 72 -6.46 -3.46 -1.38
CA LEU A 72 -6.21 -2.49 -0.32
C LEU A 72 -4.81 -2.74 0.26
N ILE A 73 -3.91 -1.76 0.15
CA ILE A 73 -2.55 -1.81 0.66
C ILE A 73 -2.48 -0.94 1.91
N ALA A 74 -2.33 -1.55 3.06
CA ALA A 74 -2.29 -0.89 4.35
C ALA A 74 -0.88 -0.91 4.96
N PHE A 75 -0.35 0.24 5.26
CA PHE A 75 0.97 0.43 5.86
C PHE A 75 0.97 0.26 7.38
N GLU A 76 -0.23 0.16 7.98
CA GLU A 76 -0.44 0.06 9.41
C GLU A 76 -1.76 -0.72 9.69
N LYS A 77 -1.76 -1.53 10.76
CA LYS A 77 -2.89 -2.42 11.07
C LYS A 77 -4.22 -1.71 11.34
N LEU A 78 -4.19 -0.64 12.13
CA LEU A 78 -5.42 0.10 12.44
C LEU A 78 -5.99 0.79 11.20
N GLU A 79 -5.14 1.29 10.31
CA GLU A 79 -5.56 1.86 9.04
C GLU A 79 -6.15 0.77 8.11
N ALA A 80 -5.60 -0.46 8.13
CA ALA A 80 -6.23 -1.59 7.44
C ALA A 80 -7.67 -1.82 7.94
N MET A 81 -7.87 -1.85 9.25
CA MET A 81 -9.19 -2.05 9.86
C MET A 81 -10.16 -0.92 9.55
N ARG A 82 -9.68 0.33 9.56
CA ARG A 82 -10.50 1.52 9.26
C ARG A 82 -11.07 1.51 7.85
N TYR A 83 -10.30 1.03 6.88
CA TYR A 83 -10.64 1.11 5.47
C TYR A 83 -11.01 -0.24 4.83
N ALA A 84 -11.05 -1.33 5.61
CA ALA A 84 -11.40 -2.66 5.10
C ALA A 84 -12.77 -2.72 4.41
N HIS A 85 -13.73 -1.85 4.83
CA HIS A 85 -15.06 -1.78 4.24
C HIS A 85 -15.08 -1.29 2.77
N PHE A 86 -13.98 -0.70 2.28
CA PHE A 86 -13.82 -0.39 0.87
C PHE A 86 -13.50 -1.61 0.00
N LEU A 87 -13.00 -2.70 0.61
CA LEU A 87 -12.57 -3.87 -0.14
C LEU A 87 -13.76 -4.65 -0.69
N LYS A 88 -13.65 -5.12 -1.93
CA LYS A 88 -14.59 -6.09 -2.51
C LYS A 88 -14.56 -7.40 -1.73
N LYS A 89 -15.62 -8.18 -1.82
CA LYS A 89 -15.70 -9.52 -1.23
C LYS A 89 -14.53 -10.43 -1.65
N ASP A 90 -14.12 -10.33 -2.92
CA ASP A 90 -13.03 -11.12 -3.50
C ASP A 90 -11.72 -10.33 -3.60
N GLY A 91 -11.66 -9.16 -2.97
CA GLY A 91 -10.49 -8.28 -2.95
C GLY A 91 -9.37 -8.80 -2.05
N VAL A 92 -8.17 -8.29 -2.25
CA VAL A 92 -6.99 -8.66 -1.47
C VAL A 92 -6.58 -7.52 -0.56
N LEU A 93 -6.43 -7.82 0.73
CA LEU A 93 -5.94 -6.90 1.75
C LEU A 93 -4.48 -7.22 2.06
N ILE A 94 -3.59 -6.30 1.74
CA ILE A 94 -2.16 -6.40 2.03
C ILE A 94 -1.87 -5.50 3.22
N VAL A 95 -1.36 -6.06 4.30
CA VAL A 95 -1.15 -5.33 5.56
C VAL A 95 0.31 -5.42 6.00
N ASN A 96 0.93 -4.28 6.19
CA ASN A 96 2.16 -4.23 6.97
C ASN A 96 1.83 -4.44 8.45
N ASP A 97 2.40 -5.48 9.06
CA ASP A 97 2.21 -5.79 10.48
C ASP A 97 2.96 -4.80 11.37
N GLN A 98 2.53 -3.54 11.30
CA GLN A 98 3.06 -2.44 12.08
C GLN A 98 1.94 -1.82 12.93
N ARG A 99 2.28 -1.44 14.15
CA ARG A 99 1.43 -0.66 15.04
C ARG A 99 1.99 0.75 15.18
N MET A 100 1.15 1.74 14.94
CA MET A 100 1.43 3.14 15.24
C MET A 100 0.26 3.71 16.05
N ASP A 101 0.51 4.05 17.31
CA ASP A 101 -0.54 4.53 18.20
C ASP A 101 -1.00 5.94 17.78
N PRO A 102 -2.29 6.12 17.45
CA PRO A 102 -2.85 7.44 17.18
C PRO A 102 -2.91 8.26 18.48
N MET A 103 -3.03 9.59 18.37
CA MET A 103 -3.04 10.48 19.51
C MET A 103 -4.05 10.10 20.59
N THR A 104 -5.21 9.59 20.22
CA THR A 104 -6.25 9.11 21.15
C THR A 104 -5.78 7.93 22.00
N VAL A 105 -4.91 7.07 21.47
CA VAL A 105 -4.28 5.98 22.22
C VAL A 105 -3.12 6.50 23.06
N VAL A 106 -2.28 7.36 22.50
CA VAL A 106 -1.13 7.95 23.22
C VAL A 106 -1.58 8.74 24.45
N THR A 107 -2.71 9.46 24.35
CA THR A 107 -3.30 10.22 25.47
C THR A 107 -4.10 9.35 26.44
N GLY A 108 -4.28 8.07 26.16
CA GLY A 108 -5.07 7.16 27.00
C GLY A 108 -6.59 7.31 26.85
N ALA A 109 -7.07 8.15 25.91
CA ALA A 109 -8.51 8.33 25.65
C ALA A 109 -9.16 7.09 25.02
N MET A 110 -8.38 6.27 24.29
CA MET A 110 -8.83 5.03 23.67
C MET A 110 -7.76 3.94 23.84
N LYS A 111 -8.17 2.68 23.72
CA LYS A 111 -7.25 1.54 23.60
C LYS A 111 -7.03 1.21 22.14
N TYR A 112 -5.80 0.82 21.80
CA TYR A 112 -5.53 0.25 20.47
C TYR A 112 -6.23 -1.10 20.37
N PRO A 113 -6.97 -1.40 19.27
CA PRO A 113 -7.67 -2.67 19.11
C PRO A 113 -6.68 -3.85 19.10
N GLU A 114 -7.09 -4.94 19.70
CA GLU A 114 -6.36 -6.21 19.68
C GLU A 114 -6.85 -7.11 18.52
N ASN A 115 -6.06 -8.09 18.13
CA ASN A 115 -6.43 -9.14 17.16
C ASN A 115 -6.94 -8.58 15.80
N ILE A 116 -6.36 -7.47 15.33
CA ILE A 116 -6.79 -6.81 14.08
C ILE A 116 -6.63 -7.75 12.89
N LEU A 117 -5.48 -8.40 12.74
CA LEU A 117 -5.20 -9.27 11.59
C LEU A 117 -6.11 -10.50 11.58
N GLU A 118 -6.35 -11.09 12.73
CA GLU A 118 -7.27 -12.22 12.92
C GLU A 118 -8.69 -11.82 12.51
N THR A 119 -9.19 -10.71 13.06
CA THR A 119 -10.53 -10.18 12.74
C THR A 119 -10.70 -9.88 11.24
N LEU A 120 -9.68 -9.30 10.59
CA LEU A 120 -9.72 -9.03 9.17
C LEU A 120 -9.69 -10.31 8.33
N SER A 121 -8.92 -11.32 8.77
CA SER A 121 -8.78 -12.61 8.07
C SER A 121 -10.07 -13.46 8.09
N GLU A 122 -11.00 -13.20 9.01
CA GLU A 122 -12.32 -13.84 9.02
C GLU A 122 -13.20 -13.41 7.83
N ARG A 123 -12.93 -12.24 7.25
CA ARG A 123 -13.79 -11.63 6.24
C ARG A 123 -13.11 -11.44 4.89
N PHE A 124 -11.79 -11.27 4.87
CA PHE A 124 -11.03 -10.89 3.70
C PHE A 124 -9.84 -11.82 3.47
N LYS A 125 -9.39 -11.89 2.22
CA LYS A 125 -8.10 -12.49 1.89
C LYS A 125 -6.98 -11.55 2.34
N VAL A 126 -6.39 -11.82 3.51
CA VAL A 126 -5.33 -10.99 4.10
C VAL A 126 -3.96 -11.59 3.79
N VAL A 127 -3.06 -10.74 3.32
CA VAL A 127 -1.62 -11.02 3.20
C VAL A 127 -0.90 -10.06 4.14
N SER A 128 -0.37 -10.55 5.24
CA SER A 128 0.39 -9.73 6.20
C SER A 128 1.89 -9.92 6.04
N VAL A 129 2.65 -8.85 6.29
CA VAL A 129 4.11 -8.85 6.25
C VAL A 129 4.66 -7.88 7.29
N ASP A 130 5.67 -8.28 8.07
CA ASP A 130 6.50 -7.35 8.82
C ASP A 130 7.59 -6.77 7.91
N ALA A 131 7.19 -5.81 7.07
CA ALA A 131 8.09 -5.19 6.10
C ALA A 131 9.24 -4.42 6.77
N MET A 132 9.04 -3.96 8.02
CA MET A 132 10.10 -3.29 8.76
C MET A 132 11.20 -4.26 9.19
N ALA A 133 10.85 -5.46 9.66
CA ALA A 133 11.81 -6.50 9.99
C ALA A 133 12.61 -6.92 8.75
N GLU A 134 11.94 -7.13 7.62
CA GLU A 134 12.60 -7.48 6.36
C GLU A 134 13.54 -6.36 5.86
N ALA A 135 13.11 -5.09 5.94
CA ALA A 135 13.94 -3.95 5.57
C ALA A 135 15.19 -3.82 6.44
N LYS A 136 15.08 -4.10 7.75
CA LYS A 136 16.24 -4.13 8.67
C LYS A 136 17.24 -5.23 8.29
N LYS A 137 16.79 -6.41 7.87
CA LYS A 137 17.66 -7.50 7.38
C LYS A 137 18.45 -7.06 6.15
N LEU A 138 17.87 -6.23 5.28
CA LEU A 138 18.52 -5.63 4.13
C LEU A 138 19.48 -4.48 4.48
N GLY A 139 19.55 -4.09 5.76
CA GLY A 139 20.43 -3.01 6.23
C GLY A 139 19.87 -1.60 6.04
N ASN A 140 18.63 -1.45 5.60
CA ASN A 140 18.00 -0.13 5.39
C ASN A 140 16.51 -0.14 5.70
N ALA A 141 16.13 0.32 6.89
CA ALA A 141 14.74 0.40 7.32
C ALA A 141 13.84 1.26 6.42
N ARG A 142 14.40 2.19 5.63
CA ARG A 142 13.61 3.08 4.77
C ARG A 142 12.99 2.40 3.55
N VAL A 143 13.43 1.18 3.21
CA VAL A 143 12.90 0.46 2.03
C VAL A 143 11.73 -0.46 2.36
N PHE A 144 11.19 -0.41 3.57
CA PHE A 144 10.04 -1.23 3.96
C PHE A 144 8.81 -1.01 3.06
N ASN A 145 8.60 0.22 2.60
CA ASN A 145 7.54 0.56 1.65
C ASN A 145 7.71 -0.18 0.30
N THR A 146 8.94 -0.32 -0.18
CA THR A 146 9.22 -1.05 -1.42
C THR A 146 9.03 -2.57 -1.25
N ILE A 147 9.25 -3.10 -0.04
CA ILE A 147 8.88 -4.49 0.28
C ILE A 147 7.36 -4.68 0.16
N ILE A 148 6.57 -3.75 0.71
CA ILE A 148 5.10 -3.80 0.61
C ILE A 148 4.65 -3.74 -0.85
N ILE A 149 5.30 -2.91 -1.70
CA ILE A 149 5.04 -2.87 -3.15
C ILE A 149 5.31 -4.25 -3.77
N GLY A 150 6.40 -4.93 -3.39
CA GLY A 150 6.72 -6.27 -3.88
C GLY A 150 5.63 -7.29 -3.55
N VAL A 151 5.11 -7.29 -2.31
CA VAL A 151 3.98 -8.13 -1.90
C VAL A 151 2.73 -7.80 -2.73
N ALA A 152 2.44 -6.51 -2.91
CA ALA A 152 1.27 -6.05 -3.64
C ALA A 152 1.32 -6.40 -5.14
N ALA A 153 2.51 -6.39 -5.74
CA ALA A 153 2.71 -6.69 -7.15
C ALA A 153 2.20 -8.07 -7.55
N LYS A 154 2.21 -9.04 -6.62
CA LYS A 154 1.68 -10.40 -6.86
C LYS A 154 0.16 -10.44 -7.06
N SER A 155 -0.54 -9.40 -6.64
CA SER A 155 -2.00 -9.26 -6.81
C SER A 155 -2.37 -8.43 -8.05
N MET A 156 -1.38 -8.11 -8.89
CA MET A 156 -1.55 -7.29 -10.09
C MET A 156 -0.94 -7.99 -11.30
N ASP A 157 -1.60 -7.88 -12.46
CA ASP A 157 -1.22 -8.56 -13.69
C ASP A 157 -0.14 -7.78 -14.48
N PHE A 158 0.97 -7.42 -13.80
CA PHE A 158 2.11 -6.77 -14.44
C PHE A 158 3.37 -7.63 -14.30
N PRO A 159 4.21 -7.75 -15.35
CA PRO A 159 5.46 -8.50 -15.29
C PRO A 159 6.41 -7.94 -14.23
N LYS A 160 7.10 -8.82 -13.52
CA LYS A 160 8.05 -8.45 -12.46
C LYS A 160 9.15 -7.50 -12.97
N GLU A 161 9.60 -7.70 -14.18
CA GLU A 161 10.63 -6.89 -14.83
C GLU A 161 10.21 -5.43 -15.00
N GLN A 162 8.96 -5.19 -15.39
CA GLN A 162 8.42 -3.84 -15.51
C GLN A 162 8.37 -3.10 -14.16
N TRP A 163 8.05 -3.80 -13.08
CA TRP A 163 8.12 -3.22 -11.73
C TRP A 163 9.54 -2.75 -11.39
N LEU A 164 10.56 -3.57 -11.70
CA LEU A 164 11.96 -3.21 -11.43
C LEU A 164 12.42 -2.00 -12.24
N GLU A 165 11.97 -1.87 -13.50
CA GLU A 165 12.25 -0.71 -14.35
C GLU A 165 11.59 0.57 -13.81
N VAL A 166 10.32 0.48 -13.40
CA VAL A 166 9.60 1.63 -12.83
C VAL A 166 10.22 2.06 -11.50
N ILE A 167 10.59 1.12 -10.63
CA ILE A 167 11.29 1.41 -9.38
C ILE A 167 12.59 2.15 -9.66
N GLU A 168 13.40 1.69 -10.63
CA GLU A 168 14.64 2.34 -11.02
C GLU A 168 14.45 3.80 -11.44
N LYS A 169 13.38 4.08 -12.22
CA LYS A 169 13.02 5.42 -12.66
C LYS A 169 12.46 6.32 -11.55
N THR A 170 11.90 5.71 -10.49
CA THR A 170 11.14 6.45 -9.47
C THR A 170 11.96 6.78 -8.22
N VAL A 171 12.89 5.90 -7.83
CA VAL A 171 13.69 6.09 -6.62
C VAL A 171 14.98 6.89 -6.90
N PRO A 172 15.56 7.55 -5.89
CA PRO A 172 16.85 8.25 -6.08
C PRO A 172 17.95 7.29 -6.56
N PRO A 173 18.84 7.73 -7.46
CA PRO A 173 19.88 6.86 -8.05
C PRO A 173 20.73 6.08 -7.04
N LYS A 174 21.05 6.70 -5.90
CA LYS A 174 21.84 6.09 -4.82
C LYS A 174 21.15 4.94 -4.10
N THR A 175 19.85 4.76 -4.33
CA THR A 175 19.00 3.77 -3.62
C THR A 175 18.40 2.74 -4.55
N ILE A 176 18.74 2.75 -5.85
CA ILE A 176 18.17 1.82 -6.84
C ILE A 176 18.37 0.36 -6.41
N ASP A 177 19.61 -0.03 -6.15
CA ASP A 177 19.94 -1.44 -5.85
C ASP A 177 19.22 -1.95 -4.60
N ILE A 178 19.19 -1.14 -3.53
CA ILE A 178 18.53 -1.54 -2.29
C ILE A 178 17.02 -1.61 -2.45
N ASN A 179 16.40 -0.71 -3.26
CA ASN A 179 14.97 -0.76 -3.54
C ASN A 179 14.61 -1.95 -4.44
N LYS A 180 15.43 -2.29 -5.45
CA LYS A 180 15.24 -3.52 -6.24
C LYS A 180 15.30 -4.78 -5.37
N LYS A 181 16.28 -4.87 -4.47
CA LYS A 181 16.38 -5.98 -3.50
C LYS A 181 15.16 -6.04 -2.59
N ALA A 182 14.71 -4.90 -2.07
CA ALA A 182 13.53 -4.80 -1.23
C ALA A 182 12.25 -5.25 -1.96
N PHE A 183 12.06 -4.81 -3.20
CA PHE A 183 10.96 -5.27 -4.04
C PHE A 183 10.99 -6.80 -4.23
N LEU A 184 12.14 -7.36 -4.59
CA LEU A 184 12.29 -8.81 -4.79
C LEU A 184 12.05 -9.59 -3.50
N THR A 185 12.47 -9.07 -2.35
CA THR A 185 12.17 -9.66 -1.04
C THR A 185 10.65 -9.73 -0.82
N GLY A 186 9.94 -8.62 -1.02
CA GLY A 186 8.49 -8.60 -0.90
C GLY A 186 7.78 -9.49 -1.93
N TYR A 187 8.28 -9.53 -3.17
CA TYR A 187 7.72 -10.35 -4.23
C TYR A 187 7.88 -11.86 -3.99
N SER A 188 8.85 -12.26 -3.17
CA SER A 188 9.08 -13.67 -2.80
C SER A 188 8.23 -14.17 -1.62
N ILE A 189 7.61 -13.25 -0.84
CA ILE A 189 6.68 -13.56 0.25
C ILE A 189 5.32 -13.98 -0.31
#